data_e209877f032b7d07c997b61fdf8f1eb4
#
_entry.id   e209877f032b7d07c997b61fdf8f1eb4
#
_cell.length_a   1.000
_cell.length_b   1.000
_cell.length_c   1.000
_cell.angle_alpha   90.00
_cell.angle_beta   90.00
_cell.angle_gamma   90.00
#
_symmetry.space_group_name_H-M   'P 1'
#
loop_
_entity.id
_entity.type
_entity.pdbx_description
1 polymer ?
#
loop_
_entity_poly.entity_id
_entity_poly.type
_entity_poly.pdbx_seq_one_letter_code
_entity_poly.pdbx_strand_id
1 'polypeptide(L)'
;MRIIAGEFRGRVLKAPKGSNTRPTTDRVREALFSALASARGGFDGAIVLDAFAGSGALSFEALSRGAATAHLFERDRAALAALEGNVRALGLSANVARVHRRDVLKNPPISARPPFDLVFLDPPYAFDAADVLGMVAQLAAAGALANDALVVYEHAAPSGDSVDSAAAELGFALASRKKYGDTVVDILRRA
;
A
#
# COMPACT_ATOMS: atom_id res chain seq x y z
N MET A 1 -9.74 13.92 2.19
CA MET A 1 -10.10 12.53 2.47
C MET A 1 -10.07 12.30 3.97
N ARG A 2 -10.64 11.22 4.49
CA ARG A 2 -10.70 10.92 5.93
C ARG A 2 -10.46 9.43 6.19
N ILE A 3 -10.05 9.09 7.41
CA ILE A 3 -9.97 7.70 7.88
C ILE A 3 -11.40 7.19 8.13
N ILE A 4 -11.69 5.96 7.67
CA ILE A 4 -13.05 5.43 7.60
C ILE A 4 -13.42 4.68 8.87
N ALA A 5 -12.50 3.87 9.42
CA ALA A 5 -12.78 3.02 10.57
C ALA A 5 -11.59 2.94 11.53
N GLY A 6 -11.78 2.31 12.69
CA GLY A 6 -10.76 2.11 13.71
C GLY A 6 -10.56 3.29 14.63
N GLU A 7 -9.40 3.32 15.30
CA GLU A 7 -9.03 4.28 16.34
C GLU A 7 -9.08 5.74 15.86
N PHE A 8 -8.64 5.98 14.62
CA PHE A 8 -8.56 7.34 14.04
C PHE A 8 -9.77 7.68 13.16
N ARG A 9 -10.89 6.95 13.26
CA ARG A 9 -12.08 7.17 12.45
C ARG A 9 -12.50 8.64 12.44
N GLY A 10 -12.78 9.16 11.23
CA GLY A 10 -13.23 10.53 10.99
C GLY A 10 -12.09 11.57 10.94
N ARG A 11 -10.86 11.23 11.32
CA ARG A 11 -9.71 12.14 11.19
C ARG A 11 -9.49 12.50 9.72
N VAL A 12 -9.32 13.79 9.46
CA VAL A 12 -9.10 14.32 8.11
C VAL A 12 -7.62 14.25 7.77
N LEU A 13 -7.31 13.68 6.61
CA LEU A 13 -5.96 13.61 6.05
C LEU A 13 -5.79 14.70 4.99
N LYS A 14 -4.66 15.41 5.05
CA LYS A 14 -4.26 16.39 4.03
C LYS A 14 -3.76 15.65 2.79
N ALA A 15 -4.27 16.06 1.63
CA ALA A 15 -3.74 15.62 0.33
C ALA A 15 -2.51 16.46 -0.07
N PRO A 16 -1.62 15.95 -0.91
CA PRO A 16 -0.53 16.73 -1.50
C PRO A 16 -1.08 17.91 -2.30
N LYS A 17 -0.42 19.07 -2.23
CA LYS A 17 -0.81 20.23 -3.04
C LYS A 17 -0.47 19.97 -4.51
N GLY A 18 -1.43 20.20 -5.40
CA GLY A 18 -1.22 20.10 -6.85
C GLY A 18 -1.26 18.66 -7.42
N SER A 19 -1.61 17.65 -6.62
CA SER A 19 -1.79 16.32 -7.16
C SER A 19 -3.09 16.21 -7.94
N ASN A 20 -3.00 15.96 -9.25
CA ASN A 20 -4.11 15.48 -10.08
C ASN A 20 -4.41 13.99 -9.86
N THR A 21 -3.91 13.41 -8.78
CA THR A 21 -4.22 12.03 -8.41
C THR A 21 -5.70 11.97 -8.06
N ARG A 22 -6.43 11.14 -8.79
CA ARG A 22 -7.84 10.83 -8.52
C ARG A 22 -7.89 10.17 -7.13
N PRO A 23 -8.45 10.84 -6.11
CA PRO A 23 -8.45 10.22 -4.78
C PRO A 23 -9.31 8.96 -4.86
N THR A 24 -8.74 7.83 -4.47
CA THR A 24 -9.51 6.62 -4.20
C THR A 24 -10.63 7.01 -3.25
N THR A 25 -11.88 6.95 -3.73
CA THR A 25 -13.01 7.47 -2.96
C THR A 25 -13.12 6.75 -1.63
N ASP A 26 -13.71 7.38 -0.62
CA ASP A 26 -13.94 6.77 0.69
C ASP A 26 -14.65 5.40 0.53
N ARG A 27 -15.60 5.30 -0.42
CA ARG A 27 -16.33 4.04 -0.72
C ARG A 27 -15.42 2.93 -1.28
N VAL A 28 -14.52 3.25 -2.19
CA VAL A 28 -13.57 2.27 -2.76
C VAL A 28 -12.62 1.79 -1.68
N ARG A 29 -12.10 2.70 -0.87
CA ARG A 29 -11.22 2.36 0.24
C ARG A 29 -11.92 1.50 1.30
N GLU A 30 -13.17 1.80 1.63
CA GLU A 30 -13.98 0.97 2.53
C GLU A 30 -14.18 -0.46 1.98
N ALA A 31 -14.52 -0.59 0.70
CA ALA A 31 -14.68 -1.88 0.05
C ALA A 31 -13.37 -2.69 0.01
N LEU A 32 -12.24 -2.02 -0.26
CA LEU A 32 -10.91 -2.64 -0.23
C LEU A 32 -10.59 -3.16 1.17
N PHE A 33 -10.70 -2.32 2.19
CA PHE A 33 -10.37 -2.71 3.57
C PHE A 33 -11.31 -3.77 4.13
N SER A 34 -12.57 -3.82 3.70
CA SER A 34 -13.48 -4.93 4.03
C SER A 34 -13.03 -6.25 3.40
N ALA A 35 -12.59 -6.23 2.14
CA ALA A 35 -12.06 -7.42 1.47
C ALA A 35 -10.75 -7.90 2.12
N LEU A 36 -9.84 -7.00 2.47
CA LEU A 36 -8.60 -7.32 3.18
C LEU A 36 -8.86 -7.89 4.57
N ALA A 37 -9.80 -7.32 5.33
CA ALA A 37 -10.17 -7.84 6.64
C ALA A 37 -10.70 -9.29 6.55
N SER A 38 -11.53 -9.59 5.54
CA SER A 38 -12.02 -10.95 5.30
C SER A 38 -10.90 -11.91 4.88
N ALA A 39 -9.99 -11.46 4.01
CA ALA A 39 -8.92 -12.29 3.48
C ALA A 39 -7.80 -12.58 4.48
N ARG A 40 -7.55 -11.66 5.43
CA ARG A 40 -6.46 -11.71 6.42
C ARG A 40 -6.94 -12.10 7.83
N GLY A 41 -8.23 -11.98 8.13
CA GLY A 41 -8.75 -12.14 9.49
C GLY A 41 -8.63 -10.90 10.37
N GLY A 42 -8.53 -9.70 9.77
CA GLY A 42 -8.35 -8.41 10.47
C GLY A 42 -7.01 -7.76 10.18
N PHE A 43 -6.68 -6.70 10.94
CA PHE A 43 -5.45 -5.91 10.76
C PHE A 43 -4.53 -5.96 11.99
N ASP A 44 -4.98 -6.59 13.09
CA ASP A 44 -4.22 -6.63 14.33
C ASP A 44 -2.81 -7.18 14.12
N GLY A 45 -1.83 -6.42 14.59
CA GLY A 45 -0.42 -6.79 14.48
C GLY A 45 0.19 -6.71 13.09
N ALA A 46 -0.55 -6.27 12.06
CA ALA A 46 -0.04 -6.21 10.69
C ALA A 46 1.23 -5.35 10.55
N ILE A 47 2.17 -5.84 9.75
CA ILE A 47 3.39 -5.13 9.36
C ILE A 47 3.21 -4.68 7.91
N VAL A 48 2.95 -3.39 7.74
CA VAL A 48 2.55 -2.81 6.46
C VAL A 48 3.74 -2.23 5.71
N LEU A 49 3.84 -2.51 4.41
CA LEU A 49 4.63 -1.74 3.46
C LEU A 49 3.69 -0.94 2.56
N ASP A 50 3.85 0.36 2.53
CA ASP A 50 3.22 1.26 1.56
C ASP A 50 4.32 1.81 0.65
N ALA A 51 4.42 1.21 -0.53
CA ALA A 51 5.54 1.44 -1.44
C ALA A 51 5.47 2.79 -2.17
N PHE A 52 4.27 3.37 -2.27
CA PHE A 52 4.00 4.65 -2.95
C PHE A 52 3.01 5.46 -2.09
N ALA A 53 3.44 5.84 -0.90
CA ALA A 53 2.53 6.24 0.17
C ALA A 53 1.71 7.51 -0.09
N GLY A 54 2.19 8.42 -0.93
CA GLY A 54 1.49 9.66 -1.20
C GLY A 54 1.17 10.43 0.08
N SER A 55 -0.12 10.56 0.42
CA SER A 55 -0.58 11.16 1.68
C SER A 55 -0.57 10.20 2.88
N GLY A 56 -0.33 8.91 2.66
CA GLY A 56 -0.38 7.83 3.66
C GLY A 56 -1.76 7.24 3.91
N ALA A 57 -2.73 7.50 3.03
CA ALA A 57 -4.13 7.17 3.30
C ALA A 57 -4.40 5.68 3.55
N LEU A 58 -3.77 4.78 2.78
CA LEU A 58 -3.92 3.33 2.94
C LEU A 58 -3.25 2.86 4.23
N SER A 59 -2.03 3.31 4.48
CA SER A 59 -1.29 2.99 5.71
C SER A 59 -1.99 3.48 6.97
N PHE A 60 -2.49 4.71 6.97
CA PHE A 60 -3.19 5.25 8.16
C PHE A 60 -4.53 4.57 8.40
N GLU A 61 -5.22 4.12 7.36
CA GLU A 61 -6.42 3.29 7.51
C GLU A 61 -6.06 1.93 8.12
N ALA A 62 -4.96 1.28 7.67
CA ALA A 62 -4.48 0.01 8.24
C ALA A 62 -4.08 0.17 9.72
N LEU A 63 -3.29 1.21 10.05
CA LEU A 63 -2.91 1.54 11.43
C LEU A 63 -4.13 1.81 12.31
N SER A 64 -5.11 2.56 11.80
CA SER A 64 -6.36 2.83 12.51
C SER A 64 -7.15 1.58 12.84
N ARG A 65 -6.99 0.52 12.05
CA ARG A 65 -7.67 -0.77 12.21
C ARG A 65 -6.87 -1.81 12.98
N GLY A 66 -5.71 -1.45 13.54
CA GLY A 66 -4.92 -2.31 14.41
C GLY A 66 -3.57 -2.77 13.87
N ALA A 67 -3.11 -2.31 12.69
CA ALA A 67 -1.77 -2.63 12.22
C ALA A 67 -0.71 -2.13 13.22
N ALA A 68 0.32 -2.94 13.46
CA ALA A 68 1.35 -2.63 14.45
C ALA A 68 2.30 -1.54 13.95
N THR A 69 2.67 -1.59 12.68
CA THR A 69 3.58 -0.62 12.08
C THR A 69 3.36 -0.51 10.57
N ALA A 70 3.66 0.65 10.02
CA ALA A 70 3.68 0.89 8.58
C ALA A 70 5.00 1.54 8.16
N HIS A 71 5.61 0.99 7.12
CA HIS A 71 6.75 1.55 6.42
C HIS A 71 6.24 2.27 5.18
N LEU A 72 6.30 3.60 5.17
CA LEU A 72 5.74 4.46 4.14
C LEU A 72 6.86 5.02 3.27
N PHE A 73 6.92 4.58 2.02
CA PHE A 73 7.92 5.06 1.06
C PHE A 73 7.31 6.14 0.17
N GLU A 74 7.97 7.28 0.11
CA GLU A 74 7.59 8.39 -0.75
C GLU A 74 8.83 9.16 -1.19
N ARG A 75 8.88 9.61 -2.44
CA ARG A 75 10.00 10.37 -2.99
C ARG A 75 9.60 11.78 -3.41
N ASP A 76 8.33 12.03 -3.69
CA ASP A 76 7.86 13.36 -4.06
C ASP A 76 7.84 14.29 -2.84
N ARG A 77 8.42 15.47 -2.99
CA ARG A 77 8.57 16.42 -1.88
C ARG A 77 7.24 16.97 -1.36
N ALA A 78 6.27 17.18 -2.26
CA ALA A 78 4.96 17.72 -1.85
C ALA A 78 4.13 16.63 -1.14
N ALA A 79 4.19 15.40 -1.64
CA ALA A 79 3.56 14.25 -0.99
C ALA A 79 4.17 13.96 0.38
N LEU A 80 5.50 13.99 0.50
CA LEU A 80 6.20 13.84 1.79
C LEU A 80 5.76 14.89 2.81
N ALA A 81 5.61 16.14 2.40
CA ALA A 81 5.17 17.19 3.31
C ALA A 81 3.74 16.93 3.86
N ALA A 82 2.83 16.42 3.01
CA ALA A 82 1.49 16.02 3.40
C ALA A 82 1.52 14.79 4.31
N LEU A 83 2.28 13.76 3.94
CA LEU A 83 2.47 12.52 4.69
C LEU A 83 2.95 12.78 6.11
N GLU A 84 4.05 13.54 6.26
CA GLU A 84 4.61 13.89 7.57
C GLU A 84 3.68 14.78 8.39
N GLY A 85 2.93 15.67 7.71
CA GLY A 85 1.89 16.47 8.34
C GLY A 85 0.77 15.59 8.92
N ASN A 86 0.37 14.54 8.20
CA ASN A 86 -0.63 13.58 8.65
C ASN A 86 -0.12 12.71 9.81
N VAL A 87 1.14 12.23 9.75
CA VAL A 87 1.78 11.49 10.87
C VAL A 87 1.71 12.32 12.16
N ARG A 88 2.10 13.60 12.09
CA ARG A 88 2.03 14.50 13.26
C ARG A 88 0.60 14.76 13.74
N ALA A 89 -0.33 14.97 12.81
CA ALA A 89 -1.75 15.23 13.13
C ALA A 89 -2.42 14.03 13.82
N LEU A 90 -1.99 12.80 13.47
CA LEU A 90 -2.48 11.57 14.10
C LEU A 90 -1.73 11.23 15.41
N GLY A 91 -0.65 11.93 15.73
CA GLY A 91 0.15 11.65 16.92
C GLY A 91 0.97 10.35 16.83
N LEU A 92 1.24 9.87 15.61
CA LEU A 92 1.94 8.60 15.40
C LEU A 92 3.44 8.76 15.65
N SER A 93 4.03 7.83 16.40
CA SER A 93 5.47 7.77 16.61
C SER A 93 6.22 7.22 15.39
N ALA A 94 7.52 7.51 15.29
CA ALA A 94 8.37 6.98 14.23
C ALA A 94 8.53 5.44 14.28
N ASN A 95 8.19 4.79 15.38
CA ASN A 95 8.18 3.33 15.50
C ASN A 95 6.90 2.72 14.88
N VAL A 96 5.80 3.47 14.84
CA VAL A 96 4.52 3.04 14.30
C VAL A 96 4.40 3.43 12.82
N ALA A 97 4.70 4.68 12.47
CA ALA A 97 4.66 5.19 11.09
C ALA A 97 6.08 5.60 10.65
N ARG A 98 6.78 4.69 9.98
CA ARG A 98 8.17 4.87 9.54
C ARG A 98 8.22 5.46 8.15
N VAL A 99 8.43 6.77 8.04
CA VAL A 99 8.51 7.47 6.76
C VAL A 99 9.91 7.34 6.16
N HIS A 100 9.98 6.80 4.95
CA HIS A 100 11.20 6.63 4.15
C HIS A 100 11.18 7.57 2.96
N ARG A 101 12.02 8.62 2.99
CA ARG A 101 12.15 9.65 1.94
C ARG A 101 13.03 9.13 0.80
N ARG A 102 12.59 8.10 0.10
CA ARG A 102 13.37 7.46 -0.98
C ARG A 102 12.48 6.72 -1.98
N ASP A 103 13.07 6.43 -3.13
CA ASP A 103 12.47 5.59 -4.15
C ASP A 103 12.58 4.12 -3.74
N VAL A 104 11.45 3.45 -3.53
CA VAL A 104 11.37 2.06 -3.08
C VAL A 104 11.88 1.07 -4.13
N LEU A 105 11.72 1.38 -5.43
CA LEU A 105 12.19 0.51 -6.52
C LEU A 105 13.72 0.47 -6.59
N LYS A 106 14.38 1.61 -6.26
CA LYS A 106 15.85 1.67 -6.20
C LYS A 106 16.43 1.14 -4.89
N ASN A 107 15.66 1.21 -3.81
CA ASN A 107 16.10 0.85 -2.46
C ASN A 107 15.01 0.05 -1.74
N PRO A 108 14.69 -1.16 -2.21
CA PRO A 108 13.69 -2.00 -1.57
C PRO A 108 14.10 -2.41 -0.16
N PRO A 109 13.17 -2.48 0.80
CA PRO A 109 13.45 -2.79 2.20
C PRO A 109 13.67 -4.30 2.44
N ILE A 110 14.63 -4.90 1.74
CA ILE A 110 14.92 -6.34 1.77
C ILE A 110 15.43 -6.85 3.12
N SER A 111 15.87 -5.97 4.00
CA SER A 111 16.33 -6.30 5.35
C SER A 111 15.24 -6.14 6.43
N ALA A 112 13.99 -5.87 6.03
CA ALA A 112 12.91 -5.67 7.00
C ALA A 112 12.68 -6.91 7.87
N ARG A 113 12.62 -6.67 9.18
CA ARG A 113 12.28 -7.67 10.20
C ARG A 113 11.45 -6.99 11.28
N PRO A 114 10.30 -7.53 11.65
CA PRO A 114 9.63 -8.69 11.03
C PRO A 114 9.27 -8.46 9.56
N PRO A 115 8.99 -9.52 8.77
CA PRO A 115 8.62 -9.40 7.37
C PRO A 115 7.26 -8.70 7.19
N PHE A 116 7.06 -8.04 6.05
CA PHE A 116 5.78 -7.44 5.70
C PHE A 116 4.74 -8.53 5.42
N ASP A 117 3.55 -8.36 5.96
CA ASP A 117 2.39 -9.23 5.72
C ASP A 117 1.24 -8.53 4.98
N LEU A 118 1.35 -7.21 4.80
CA LEU A 118 0.45 -6.41 3.97
C LEU A 118 1.24 -5.38 3.17
N VAL A 119 1.14 -5.43 1.85
CA VAL A 119 1.84 -4.54 0.93
C VAL A 119 0.84 -3.75 0.10
N PHE A 120 0.95 -2.44 0.08
CA PHE A 120 0.20 -1.54 -0.80
C PHE A 120 1.10 -1.04 -1.92
N LEU A 121 0.62 -1.19 -3.15
CA LEU A 121 1.24 -0.74 -4.39
C LEU A 121 0.23 0.15 -5.13
N ASP A 122 0.39 1.46 -5.03
CA ASP A 122 -0.38 2.47 -5.78
C ASP A 122 0.58 3.38 -6.56
N PRO A 123 1.33 2.80 -7.53
CA PRO A 123 2.32 3.54 -8.28
C PRO A 123 1.66 4.50 -9.28
N PRO A 124 2.36 5.58 -9.69
CA PRO A 124 1.99 6.32 -10.89
C PRO A 124 1.83 5.37 -12.08
N TYR A 125 0.79 5.54 -12.89
CA TYR A 125 0.45 4.65 -14.01
C TYR A 125 1.54 4.48 -15.08
N ALA A 126 2.57 5.31 -15.04
CA ALA A 126 3.72 5.22 -15.94
C ALA A 126 4.74 4.13 -15.54
N PHE A 127 4.59 3.51 -14.35
CA PHE A 127 5.50 2.45 -13.94
C PHE A 127 5.09 1.10 -14.54
N ASP A 128 6.10 0.34 -14.97
CA ASP A 128 5.90 -1.02 -15.47
C ASP A 128 5.52 -1.96 -14.32
N ALA A 129 4.54 -2.84 -14.57
CA ALA A 129 4.10 -3.84 -13.61
C ALA A 129 5.23 -4.80 -13.21
N ALA A 130 6.11 -5.15 -14.16
CA ALA A 130 7.26 -6.01 -13.90
C ALA A 130 8.25 -5.38 -12.90
N ASP A 131 8.51 -4.07 -13.00
CA ASP A 131 9.37 -3.37 -12.05
C ASP A 131 8.76 -3.32 -10.65
N VAL A 132 7.46 -2.99 -10.57
CA VAL A 132 6.74 -2.86 -9.31
C VAL A 132 6.63 -4.21 -8.59
N LEU A 133 6.19 -5.25 -9.29
CA LEU A 133 6.08 -6.61 -8.73
C LEU A 133 7.46 -7.26 -8.55
N GLY A 134 8.44 -6.92 -9.38
CA GLY A 134 9.84 -7.34 -9.22
C GLY A 134 10.44 -6.89 -7.90
N MET A 135 10.10 -5.68 -7.45
CA MET A 135 10.49 -5.21 -6.11
C MET A 135 9.88 -6.12 -5.01
N VAL A 136 8.61 -6.51 -5.12
CA VAL A 136 7.97 -7.41 -4.14
C VAL A 136 8.59 -8.80 -4.18
N ALA A 137 8.94 -9.32 -5.37
CA ALA A 137 9.67 -10.58 -5.51
C ALA A 137 11.05 -10.55 -4.82
N GLN A 138 11.76 -9.42 -4.88
CA GLN A 138 13.02 -9.24 -4.14
C GLN A 138 12.79 -9.31 -2.62
N LEU A 139 11.70 -8.72 -2.10
CA LEU A 139 11.34 -8.83 -0.68
C LEU A 139 11.08 -10.29 -0.30
N ALA A 140 10.34 -11.02 -1.14
CA ALA A 140 10.06 -12.44 -0.92
C ALA A 140 11.35 -13.29 -0.89
N ALA A 141 12.24 -13.10 -1.87
CA ALA A 141 13.52 -13.79 -1.95
C ALA A 141 14.43 -13.51 -0.75
N ALA A 142 14.40 -12.28 -0.22
CA ALA A 142 15.17 -11.87 0.95
C ALA A 142 14.53 -12.26 2.30
N GLY A 143 13.34 -12.87 2.30
CA GLY A 143 12.59 -13.18 3.52
C GLY A 143 12.02 -11.93 4.23
N ALA A 144 11.87 -10.83 3.51
CA ALA A 144 11.24 -9.59 4.00
C ALA A 144 9.75 -9.49 3.68
N LEU A 145 9.18 -10.49 3.01
CA LEU A 145 7.75 -10.69 2.76
C LEU A 145 7.29 -11.97 3.44
N ALA A 146 6.22 -11.93 4.21
CA ALA A 146 5.63 -13.11 4.84
C ALA A 146 5.06 -14.08 3.78
N ASN A 147 5.00 -15.38 4.10
CA ASN A 147 4.51 -16.38 3.15
C ASN A 147 3.02 -16.20 2.81
N ASP A 148 2.24 -15.73 3.75
CA ASP A 148 0.80 -15.47 3.64
C ASP A 148 0.47 -13.99 3.38
N ALA A 149 1.48 -13.18 3.03
CA ALA A 149 1.31 -11.76 2.76
C ALA A 149 0.26 -11.49 1.68
N LEU A 150 -0.51 -10.42 1.88
CA LEU A 150 -1.38 -9.85 0.87
C LEU A 150 -0.68 -8.67 0.19
N VAL A 151 -0.65 -8.69 -1.14
CA VAL A 151 -0.15 -7.59 -1.95
C VAL A 151 -1.33 -6.95 -2.67
N VAL A 152 -1.61 -5.71 -2.35
CA VAL A 152 -2.67 -4.90 -2.99
C VAL A 152 -2.03 -4.07 -4.07
N TYR A 153 -2.45 -4.26 -5.32
CA TYR A 153 -1.93 -3.52 -6.45
C TYR A 153 -3.04 -2.71 -7.13
N GLU A 154 -2.94 -1.39 -7.05
CA GLU A 154 -3.79 -0.47 -7.79
C GLU A 154 -3.13 -0.12 -9.14
N HIS A 155 -3.86 -0.30 -10.25
CA HIS A 155 -3.37 -0.02 -11.59
C HIS A 155 -4.49 0.44 -12.53
N ALA A 156 -4.11 0.97 -13.70
CA ALA A 156 -5.07 1.33 -14.74
C ALA A 156 -5.70 0.09 -15.38
N ALA A 157 -7.00 0.16 -15.72
CA ALA A 157 -7.70 -0.97 -16.33
C ALA A 157 -7.03 -1.54 -17.61
N PRO A 158 -6.43 -0.74 -18.52
CA PRO A 158 -5.71 -1.26 -19.67
C PRO A 158 -4.45 -2.07 -19.35
N SER A 159 -3.91 -1.95 -18.12
CA SER A 159 -2.68 -2.64 -17.71
C SER A 159 -2.92 -4.06 -17.16
N GLY A 160 -4.17 -4.56 -17.18
CA GLY A 160 -4.51 -5.85 -16.55
C GLY A 160 -3.69 -7.02 -17.07
N ASP A 161 -3.53 -7.15 -18.38
CA ASP A 161 -2.78 -8.26 -18.99
C ASP A 161 -1.29 -8.22 -18.63
N SER A 162 -0.68 -7.03 -18.56
CA SER A 162 0.72 -6.88 -18.14
C SER A 162 0.91 -7.19 -16.67
N VAL A 163 -0.05 -6.85 -15.80
CA VAL A 163 -0.03 -7.20 -14.39
C VAL A 163 -0.16 -8.72 -14.19
N ASP A 164 -1.07 -9.37 -14.93
CA ASP A 164 -1.27 -10.83 -14.84
C ASP A 164 -0.01 -11.59 -15.28
N SER A 165 0.61 -11.18 -16.41
CA SER A 165 1.86 -11.77 -16.88
C SER A 165 2.99 -11.60 -15.86
N ALA A 166 3.21 -10.38 -15.40
CA ALA A 166 4.27 -10.10 -14.41
C ALA A 166 4.03 -10.83 -13.08
N ALA A 167 2.79 -10.90 -12.60
CA ALA A 167 2.46 -11.62 -11.37
C ALA A 167 2.78 -13.10 -11.50
N ALA A 168 2.34 -13.76 -12.60
CA ALA A 168 2.59 -15.17 -12.82
C ALA A 168 4.09 -15.49 -12.93
N GLU A 169 4.85 -14.69 -13.68
CA GLU A 169 6.30 -14.87 -13.86
C GLU A 169 7.08 -14.70 -12.55
N LEU A 170 6.60 -13.84 -11.65
CA LEU A 170 7.25 -13.52 -10.38
C LEU A 170 6.73 -14.35 -9.20
N GLY A 171 5.89 -15.35 -9.45
CA GLY A 171 5.39 -16.27 -8.44
C GLY A 171 4.29 -15.70 -7.54
N PHE A 172 3.44 -14.83 -8.11
CA PHE A 172 2.23 -14.32 -7.46
C PHE A 172 0.98 -14.82 -8.17
N ALA A 173 -0.06 -15.11 -7.40
CA ALA A 173 -1.37 -15.51 -7.88
C ALA A 173 -2.42 -14.45 -7.54
N LEU A 174 -3.36 -14.21 -8.45
CA LEU A 174 -4.50 -13.33 -8.23
C LEU A 174 -5.49 -13.99 -7.28
N ALA A 175 -5.72 -13.37 -6.11
CA ALA A 175 -6.72 -13.80 -5.15
C ALA A 175 -8.07 -13.10 -5.37
N SER A 176 -8.05 -11.82 -5.78
CA SER A 176 -9.25 -11.04 -6.04
C SER A 176 -8.95 -9.85 -6.93
N ARG A 177 -9.86 -9.53 -7.85
CA ARG A 177 -9.81 -8.32 -8.71
C ARG A 177 -11.11 -7.55 -8.59
N LYS A 178 -11.02 -6.23 -8.38
CA LYS A 178 -12.17 -5.33 -8.42
C LYS A 178 -11.89 -4.13 -9.30
N LYS A 179 -12.83 -3.80 -10.18
CA LYS A 179 -12.75 -2.65 -11.07
C LYS A 179 -13.62 -1.50 -10.55
N TYR A 180 -13.04 -0.30 -10.56
CA TYR A 180 -13.69 0.95 -10.14
C TYR A 180 -13.46 2.03 -11.22
N GLY A 181 -14.34 2.04 -12.23
CA GLY A 181 -14.14 2.91 -13.40
C GLY A 181 -12.90 2.50 -14.19
N ASP A 182 -11.92 3.41 -14.29
CA ASP A 182 -10.66 3.17 -15.00
C ASP A 182 -9.55 2.58 -14.10
N THR A 183 -9.85 2.41 -12.82
CA THR A 183 -8.92 1.84 -11.84
C THR A 183 -9.29 0.38 -11.55
N VAL A 184 -8.28 -0.48 -11.47
CA VAL A 184 -8.39 -1.86 -10.99
C VAL A 184 -7.59 -2.01 -9.71
N VAL A 185 -8.14 -2.73 -8.76
CA VAL A 185 -7.46 -3.11 -7.52
C VAL A 185 -7.38 -4.63 -7.46
N ASP A 186 -6.18 -5.14 -7.51
CA ASP A 186 -5.85 -6.55 -7.37
C ASP A 186 -5.36 -6.86 -5.96
N ILE A 187 -5.78 -7.99 -5.44
CA ILE A 187 -5.18 -8.61 -4.25
C ILE A 187 -4.44 -9.85 -4.74
N LEU A 188 -3.13 -9.84 -4.57
CA LEU A 188 -2.24 -10.94 -4.96
C LEU A 188 -1.74 -11.65 -3.70
N ARG A 189 -1.39 -12.94 -3.86
CA ARG A 189 -0.68 -13.77 -2.87
C ARG A 189 0.51 -14.44 -3.53
N ARG A 190 1.45 -14.91 -2.74
CA ARG A 190 2.48 -15.84 -3.25
C ARG A 190 1.80 -17.12 -3.76
N ALA A 191 2.23 -17.60 -4.93
CA ALA A 191 1.76 -18.83 -5.55
C ALA A 191 2.30 -20.08 -4.82
#